data_918d87a222b0fc764a28f708ef16665f
#
_entry.id   918d87a222b0fc764a28f708ef16665f
#
_cell.length_a   1.000
_cell.length_b   1.000
_cell.length_c   1.000
_cell.angle_alpha   90.00
_cell.angle_beta   90.00
_cell.angle_gamma   90.00
#
_symmetry.space_group_name_H-M   'P 1'
#
loop_
_entity.id
_entity.type
_entity.pdbx_description
1 polymer ?
#
loop_
_entity_poly.entity_id
_entity_poly.type
_entity_poly.pdbx_seq_one_letter_code
_entity_poly.pdbx_strand_id
1 'polypeptide(L)'
;NLHHAEILDNLPEGAFITISNHPIGSIDGIILIDIMAARRPDFKVMVNEILVKIGAMKDNFVSVLPDSTGNGPNPANINGVRYSLQRLKEGHPMGFFPAGAISFYNKDDKEIHDLPWTHSVIRLIRKANVPVYPVYFDFLNSRFFYWLGSISWKIRTLRIPAEAFNKRGKTVD
;
A
#
# COMPACT_ATOMS: atom_id res chain seq x y z
N ASN A 1 -7.99 -6.01 14.82
CA ASN A 1 -8.28 -4.89 15.74
C ASN A 1 -7.91 -3.57 15.07
N LEU A 2 -8.59 -2.52 15.47
CA LEU A 2 -8.31 -1.17 14.99
C LEU A 2 -8.06 -0.28 16.21
N HIS A 3 -6.84 0.19 16.34
CA HIS A 3 -6.45 1.12 17.40
C HIS A 3 -6.65 2.55 16.91
N HIS A 4 -7.01 3.46 17.82
CA HIS A 4 -7.28 4.88 17.51
C HIS A 4 -8.39 5.08 16.46
N ALA A 5 -9.45 4.26 16.53
CA ALA A 5 -10.59 4.30 15.61
C ALA A 5 -11.29 5.67 15.59
N GLU A 6 -11.19 6.44 16.68
CA GLU A 6 -11.74 7.80 16.82
C GLU A 6 -11.16 8.79 15.78
N ILE A 7 -9.97 8.50 15.21
CA ILE A 7 -9.39 9.31 14.13
C ILE A 7 -10.24 9.22 12.86
N LEU A 8 -10.84 8.05 12.61
CA LEU A 8 -11.66 7.84 11.41
C LEU A 8 -12.95 8.68 11.41
N ASP A 9 -13.46 9.01 12.58
CA ASP A 9 -14.68 9.82 12.70
C ASP A 9 -14.37 11.32 12.54
N ASN A 10 -13.08 11.69 12.56
CA ASN A 10 -12.57 13.05 12.41
C ASN A 10 -11.77 13.25 11.13
N LEU A 11 -11.90 12.36 10.13
CA LEU A 11 -11.26 12.54 8.82
C LEU A 11 -11.82 13.79 8.12
N PRO A 12 -10.96 14.57 7.44
CA PRO A 12 -11.44 15.76 6.73
C PRO A 12 -12.38 15.40 5.56
N GLU A 13 -13.34 16.28 5.29
CA GLU A 13 -14.19 16.18 4.10
C GLU A 13 -13.39 16.37 2.81
N GLY A 14 -12.32 17.15 2.86
CA GLY A 14 -11.38 17.37 1.75
C GLY A 14 -10.38 16.23 1.55
N ALA A 15 -9.35 16.51 0.76
CA ALA A 15 -8.28 15.56 0.51
C ALA A 15 -7.41 15.31 1.74
N PHE A 16 -7.00 14.08 1.88
CA PHE A 16 -5.93 13.65 2.79
C PHE A 16 -5.16 12.48 2.19
N ILE A 17 -4.02 12.17 2.76
CA ILE A 17 -3.18 11.03 2.37
C ILE A 17 -3.07 10.07 3.55
N THR A 18 -3.21 8.76 3.28
CA THR A 18 -2.72 7.73 4.20
C THR A 18 -1.39 7.18 3.69
N ILE A 19 -0.45 6.96 4.62
CA ILE A 19 0.82 6.30 4.35
C ILE A 19 0.95 5.07 5.24
N SER A 20 1.28 3.92 4.66
CA SER A 20 1.28 2.65 5.38
C SER A 20 2.54 1.83 5.11
N ASN A 21 2.98 1.06 6.13
CA ASN A 21 3.89 -0.05 5.91
C ASN A 21 3.21 -1.16 5.10
N HIS A 22 3.98 -2.11 4.56
CA HIS A 22 3.44 -3.12 3.64
C HIS A 22 3.86 -4.55 4.00
N PRO A 23 3.55 -5.02 5.23
CA PRO A 23 4.08 -6.30 5.72
C PRO A 23 3.43 -7.54 5.08
N ILE A 24 2.15 -7.48 4.71
CA ILE A 24 1.38 -8.66 4.27
C ILE A 24 1.30 -8.73 2.75
N GLY A 25 1.22 -7.59 2.07
CA GLY A 25 1.02 -7.48 0.64
C GLY A 25 -0.41 -7.07 0.26
N SER A 26 -1.07 -7.80 -0.62
CA SER A 26 -2.40 -7.41 -1.13
C SER A 26 -3.47 -7.19 -0.04
N ILE A 27 -3.38 -7.91 1.08
CA ILE A 27 -4.34 -7.80 2.18
C ILE A 27 -4.27 -6.43 2.86
N ASP A 28 -3.08 -5.85 3.02
CA ASP A 28 -2.92 -4.52 3.64
C ASP A 28 -3.73 -3.47 2.87
N GLY A 29 -3.63 -3.50 1.54
CA GLY A 29 -4.39 -2.59 0.68
C GLY A 29 -5.89 -2.82 0.76
N ILE A 30 -6.34 -4.08 0.85
CA ILE A 30 -7.76 -4.44 0.98
C ILE A 30 -8.31 -3.93 2.31
N ILE A 31 -7.61 -4.19 3.42
CA ILE A 31 -8.02 -3.72 4.76
C ILE A 31 -8.04 -2.20 4.80
N LEU A 32 -7.03 -1.54 4.25
CA LEU A 32 -6.97 -0.07 4.21
C LEU A 32 -8.17 0.51 3.45
N ILE A 33 -8.52 -0.06 2.30
CA ILE A 33 -9.67 0.37 1.53
C ILE A 33 -10.97 0.12 2.29
N ASP A 34 -11.17 -1.05 2.88
CA ASP A 34 -12.37 -1.40 3.63
C ASP A 34 -12.62 -0.40 4.76
N ILE A 35 -11.60 -0.09 5.54
CA ILE A 35 -11.66 0.86 6.65
C ILE A 35 -11.93 2.29 6.17
N MET A 36 -11.20 2.75 5.16
CA MET A 36 -11.26 4.13 4.71
C MET A 36 -12.49 4.41 3.84
N ALA A 37 -12.85 3.49 2.94
CA ALA A 37 -13.99 3.66 2.06
C ALA A 37 -15.33 3.61 2.80
N ALA A 38 -15.39 2.99 3.96
CA ALA A 38 -16.55 3.03 4.84
C ALA A 38 -16.88 4.47 5.31
N ARG A 39 -15.90 5.39 5.37
CA ARG A 39 -16.06 6.81 5.74
C ARG A 39 -15.97 7.73 4.52
N ARG A 40 -15.10 7.38 3.59
CA ARG A 40 -14.82 8.16 2.38
C ARG A 40 -14.90 7.22 1.16
N PRO A 41 -16.09 7.01 0.60
CA PRO A 41 -16.30 6.09 -0.55
C PRO A 41 -15.44 6.43 -1.76
N ASP A 42 -14.99 7.66 -1.88
CA ASP A 42 -14.09 8.17 -2.92
C ASP A 42 -12.59 7.86 -2.65
N PHE A 43 -12.26 7.22 -1.52
CA PHE A 43 -10.89 6.83 -1.19
C PHE A 43 -10.32 5.83 -2.20
N LYS A 44 -9.11 6.11 -2.69
CA LYS A 44 -8.38 5.19 -3.59
C LYS A 44 -6.97 4.93 -3.09
N VAL A 45 -6.46 3.75 -3.41
CA VAL A 45 -5.08 3.35 -3.08
C VAL A 45 -4.27 3.18 -4.36
N MET A 46 -3.04 3.70 -4.35
CA MET A 46 -2.08 3.43 -5.40
C MET A 46 -1.56 2.01 -5.28
N VAL A 47 -1.77 1.18 -6.29
CA VAL A 47 -1.46 -0.24 -6.28
C VAL A 47 -0.71 -0.67 -7.54
N ASN A 48 -0.05 -1.82 -7.46
CA ASN A 48 0.50 -2.48 -8.64
C ASN A 48 -0.62 -2.89 -9.61
N GLU A 49 -0.39 -2.74 -10.92
CA GLU A 49 -1.32 -3.07 -12.00
C GLU A 49 -1.94 -4.49 -11.87
N ILE A 50 -1.20 -5.46 -11.34
CA ILE A 50 -1.70 -6.82 -11.12
C ILE A 50 -2.96 -6.84 -10.24
N LEU A 51 -3.05 -5.95 -9.25
CA LEU A 51 -4.18 -5.91 -8.30
C LEU A 51 -5.46 -5.36 -8.93
N VAL A 52 -5.36 -4.57 -9.99
CA VAL A 52 -6.54 -4.04 -10.71
C VAL A 52 -7.38 -5.17 -11.34
N LYS A 53 -6.79 -6.35 -11.54
CA LYS A 53 -7.49 -7.54 -12.01
C LYS A 53 -8.45 -8.14 -10.97
N ILE A 54 -8.37 -7.70 -9.72
CA ILE A 54 -9.34 -8.05 -8.67
C ILE A 54 -10.59 -7.17 -8.87
N GLY A 55 -11.54 -7.67 -9.61
CA GLY A 55 -12.71 -6.90 -10.08
C GLY A 55 -13.55 -6.25 -8.98
N ALA A 56 -13.62 -6.85 -7.78
CA ALA A 56 -14.45 -6.35 -6.69
C ALA A 56 -14.04 -4.98 -6.13
N MET A 57 -12.77 -4.57 -6.28
CA MET A 57 -12.22 -3.33 -5.69
C MET A 57 -11.57 -2.42 -6.75
N LYS A 58 -11.77 -2.69 -8.04
CA LYS A 58 -11.14 -1.94 -9.14
C LYS A 58 -11.35 -0.43 -9.06
N ASP A 59 -12.49 -0.01 -8.56
CA ASP A 59 -12.87 1.41 -8.47
C ASP A 59 -12.11 2.16 -7.35
N ASN A 60 -11.52 1.42 -6.40
CA ASN A 60 -10.69 1.96 -5.33
C ASN A 60 -9.19 1.91 -5.64
N PHE A 61 -8.79 1.47 -6.83
CA PHE A 61 -7.40 1.35 -7.22
C PHE A 61 -6.96 2.46 -8.18
N VAL A 62 -5.73 2.94 -7.99
CA VAL A 62 -4.97 3.71 -8.97
C VAL A 62 -3.76 2.87 -9.37
N SER A 63 -3.78 2.38 -10.61
CA SER A 63 -2.74 1.48 -11.12
C SER A 63 -1.43 2.19 -11.39
N VAL A 64 -0.33 1.57 -10.97
CA VAL A 64 1.04 1.92 -11.38
C VAL A 64 1.79 0.64 -11.72
N LEU A 65 2.76 0.74 -12.63
CA LEU A 65 3.68 -0.36 -12.92
C LEU A 65 4.77 -0.40 -11.85
N PRO A 66 5.18 -1.60 -11.39
CA PRO A 66 6.34 -1.72 -10.51
C PRO A 66 7.58 -1.17 -11.22
N ASP A 67 8.39 -0.42 -10.48
CA ASP A 67 9.65 0.15 -10.99
C ASP A 67 10.75 -0.93 -10.99
N SER A 68 10.49 -2.01 -11.75
CA SER A 68 11.32 -3.23 -11.74
C SER A 68 12.56 -3.15 -12.63
N THR A 69 12.73 -2.07 -13.39
CA THR A 69 13.75 -2.04 -14.45
C THR A 69 14.92 -1.09 -14.20
N GLY A 70 14.86 -0.21 -13.19
CA GLY A 70 15.93 0.76 -12.92
C GLY A 70 16.23 1.73 -14.09
N ASN A 71 15.47 1.68 -15.16
CA ASN A 71 15.72 2.39 -16.42
C ASN A 71 15.03 3.76 -16.51
N GLY A 72 14.89 4.45 -15.38
CA GLY A 72 14.29 5.79 -15.35
C GLY A 72 12.76 5.78 -15.21
N PRO A 73 12.12 6.96 -15.21
CA PRO A 73 10.70 7.08 -14.94
C PRO A 73 9.85 6.43 -16.04
N ASN A 74 9.11 5.38 -15.68
CA ASN A 74 8.16 4.73 -16.59
C ASN A 74 6.98 5.70 -16.87
N PRO A 75 6.60 5.95 -18.15
CA PRO A 75 5.47 6.82 -18.50
C PRO A 75 4.15 6.45 -17.79
N ALA A 76 3.88 5.16 -17.58
CA ALA A 76 2.70 4.70 -16.86
C ALA A 76 2.71 5.14 -15.39
N ASN A 77 3.89 5.15 -14.74
CA ASN A 77 4.04 5.63 -13.37
C ASN A 77 3.84 7.16 -13.29
N ILE A 78 4.29 7.90 -14.32
CA ILE A 78 4.06 9.35 -14.42
C ILE A 78 2.55 9.64 -14.46
N ASN A 79 1.78 8.89 -15.23
CA ASN A 79 0.34 9.05 -15.32
C ASN A 79 -0.36 8.73 -13.99
N GLY A 80 0.03 7.66 -13.30
CA GLY A 80 -0.48 7.32 -11.97
C GLY A 80 -0.22 8.41 -10.93
N VAL A 81 1.01 8.94 -10.89
CA VAL A 81 1.39 10.06 -10.02
C VAL A 81 0.61 11.34 -10.36
N ARG A 82 0.47 11.65 -11.65
CA ARG A 82 -0.26 12.83 -12.12
C ARG A 82 -1.74 12.74 -11.76
N TYR A 83 -2.37 11.60 -11.99
CA TYR A 83 -3.76 11.32 -11.62
C TYR A 83 -3.96 11.42 -10.12
N SER A 84 -3.07 10.86 -9.30
CA SER A 84 -3.14 10.96 -7.84
C SER A 84 -3.06 12.41 -7.34
N LEU A 85 -2.14 13.21 -7.90
CA LEU A 85 -2.05 14.64 -7.58
C LEU A 85 -3.30 15.41 -7.98
N GLN A 86 -3.90 15.08 -9.12
CA GLN A 86 -5.14 15.71 -9.57
C GLN A 86 -6.29 15.39 -8.61
N ARG A 87 -6.46 14.11 -8.24
CA ARG A 87 -7.48 13.70 -7.27
C ARG A 87 -7.35 14.43 -5.94
N LEU A 88 -6.12 14.52 -5.40
CA LEU A 88 -5.86 15.24 -4.15
C LEU A 88 -6.21 16.75 -4.28
N LYS A 89 -5.96 17.38 -5.43
CA LYS A 89 -6.36 18.77 -5.69
C LYS A 89 -7.88 18.94 -5.77
N GLU A 90 -8.59 17.91 -6.22
CA GLU A 90 -10.05 17.87 -6.34
C GLU A 90 -10.74 17.55 -5.00
N GLY A 91 -9.98 17.36 -3.92
CA GLY A 91 -10.52 17.08 -2.59
C GLY A 91 -10.67 15.58 -2.27
N HIS A 92 -10.20 14.69 -3.13
CA HIS A 92 -10.33 13.24 -2.94
C HIS A 92 -9.14 12.62 -2.22
N PRO A 93 -9.37 11.77 -1.20
CA PRO A 93 -8.28 11.14 -0.44
C PRO A 93 -7.60 10.01 -1.20
N MET A 94 -6.32 9.78 -0.86
CA MET A 94 -5.47 8.76 -1.47
C MET A 94 -4.63 8.01 -0.43
N GLY A 95 -4.49 6.70 -0.64
CA GLY A 95 -3.59 5.84 0.14
C GLY A 95 -2.32 5.45 -0.63
N PHE A 96 -1.21 5.39 0.08
CA PHE A 96 0.08 4.99 -0.46
C PHE A 96 0.79 4.00 0.45
N PHE A 97 1.47 3.03 -0.17
CA PHE A 97 2.50 2.20 0.43
C PHE A 97 3.86 2.69 -0.09
N PRO A 98 4.54 3.62 0.62
CA PRO A 98 5.66 4.37 0.05
C PRO A 98 6.87 3.52 -0.33
N ALA A 99 7.01 2.36 0.30
CA ALA A 99 8.06 1.38 -0.02
C ALA A 99 7.88 0.74 -1.40
N GLY A 100 6.65 0.72 -1.94
CA GLY A 100 6.33 0.17 -3.26
C GLY A 100 6.46 -1.35 -3.38
N ALA A 101 6.80 -2.04 -2.30
CA ALA A 101 6.95 -3.49 -2.24
C ALA A 101 6.64 -4.02 -0.84
N ILE A 102 6.31 -5.32 -0.76
CA ILE A 102 6.10 -6.02 0.51
C ILE A 102 7.40 -6.05 1.30
N SER A 103 7.31 -5.85 2.63
CA SER A 103 8.43 -5.95 3.58
C SER A 103 9.28 -7.20 3.35
N PHE A 104 10.54 -7.12 3.64
CA PHE A 104 11.51 -8.19 3.42
C PHE A 104 12.30 -8.50 4.69
N TYR A 105 12.87 -9.69 4.75
CA TYR A 105 13.78 -10.06 5.83
C TYR A 105 15.18 -9.54 5.52
N ASN A 106 15.68 -8.68 6.38
CA ASN A 106 17.04 -8.18 6.32
C ASN A 106 17.96 -9.16 7.09
N LYS A 107 19.04 -9.63 6.43
CA LYS A 107 19.95 -10.61 7.01
C LYS A 107 20.95 -10.00 7.99
N ASP A 108 21.20 -8.70 7.88
CA ASP A 108 22.21 -8.01 8.67
C ASP A 108 21.74 -7.77 10.11
N ASP A 109 20.51 -7.28 10.28
CA ASP A 109 19.90 -7.05 11.59
C ASP A 109 18.91 -8.15 12.03
N LYS A 110 18.59 -9.10 11.14
CA LYS A 110 17.66 -10.22 11.33
C LYS A 110 16.22 -9.78 11.60
N GLU A 111 15.84 -8.62 11.10
CA GLU A 111 14.51 -8.05 11.24
C GLU A 111 13.76 -7.96 9.90
N ILE A 112 12.46 -7.67 9.96
CA ILE A 112 11.62 -7.49 8.79
C ILE A 112 11.39 -6.00 8.61
N HIS A 113 11.75 -5.50 7.44
CA HIS A 113 11.67 -4.08 7.09
C HIS A 113 10.93 -3.87 5.78
N ASP A 114 10.31 -2.70 5.66
CA ASP A 114 9.95 -2.15 4.37
C ASP A 114 11.21 -1.67 3.62
N LEU A 115 11.14 -1.67 2.31
CA LEU A 115 12.14 -1.00 1.49
C LEU A 115 12.14 0.52 1.77
N PRO A 116 13.27 1.20 1.54
CA PRO A 116 13.29 2.66 1.57
C PRO A 116 12.18 3.26 0.69
N TRP A 117 11.56 4.32 1.18
CA TRP A 117 10.48 4.98 0.46
C TRP A 117 10.93 5.52 -0.89
N THR A 118 10.10 5.32 -1.89
CA THR A 118 10.39 5.78 -3.25
C THR A 118 10.35 7.32 -3.34
N HIS A 119 11.33 7.90 -3.99
CA HIS A 119 11.43 9.36 -4.16
C HIS A 119 10.21 9.97 -4.86
N SER A 120 9.57 9.23 -5.76
CA SER A 120 8.37 9.67 -6.48
C SER A 120 7.20 9.89 -5.54
N VAL A 121 6.96 8.95 -4.60
CA VAL A 121 5.89 9.06 -3.60
C VAL A 121 6.19 10.17 -2.59
N ILE A 122 7.43 10.30 -2.13
CA ILE A 122 7.82 11.40 -1.22
C ILE A 122 7.56 12.76 -1.87
N ARG A 123 7.95 12.94 -3.15
CA ARG A 123 7.69 14.20 -3.89
C ARG A 123 6.19 14.46 -4.06
N LEU A 124 5.40 13.41 -4.33
CA LEU A 124 3.95 13.51 -4.45
C LEU A 124 3.34 14.00 -3.15
N ILE A 125 3.66 13.37 -2.01
CA ILE A 125 3.16 13.75 -0.69
C ILE A 125 3.49 15.20 -0.38
N ARG A 126 4.74 15.61 -0.58
CA ARG A 126 5.18 17.00 -0.35
C ARG A 126 4.46 18.00 -1.25
N LYS A 127 4.22 17.64 -2.52
CA LYS A 127 3.56 18.52 -3.49
C LYS A 127 2.05 18.63 -3.25
N ALA A 128 1.43 17.58 -2.72
CA ALA A 128 0.01 17.56 -2.43
C ALA A 128 -0.37 18.56 -1.33
N ASN A 129 0.50 18.74 -0.33
CA ASN A 129 0.32 19.67 0.79
C ASN A 129 -1.05 19.52 1.48
N VAL A 130 -1.43 18.30 1.78
CA VAL A 130 -2.68 17.93 2.47
C VAL A 130 -2.35 17.16 3.76
N PRO A 131 -3.30 17.01 4.71
CA PRO A 131 -3.10 16.20 5.90
C PRO A 131 -2.64 14.78 5.57
N VAL A 132 -1.73 14.24 6.38
CA VAL A 132 -1.17 12.90 6.24
C VAL A 132 -1.45 12.08 7.48
N TYR A 133 -2.07 10.92 7.31
CA TYR A 133 -2.41 9.97 8.37
C TYR A 133 -1.54 8.72 8.22
N PRO A 134 -0.60 8.46 9.14
CA PRO A 134 0.14 7.21 9.15
C PRO A 134 -0.78 6.07 9.60
N VAL A 135 -0.71 4.94 8.90
CA VAL A 135 -1.41 3.69 9.24
C VAL A 135 -0.36 2.59 9.36
N TYR A 136 -0.33 1.94 10.49
CA TYR A 136 0.62 0.87 10.75
C TYR A 136 -0.10 -0.48 10.86
N PHE A 137 0.33 -1.46 10.09
CA PHE A 137 -0.12 -2.84 10.15
C PHE A 137 0.86 -3.65 11.00
N ASP A 138 0.42 -4.05 12.19
CA ASP A 138 1.19 -4.88 13.10
C ASP A 138 0.86 -6.36 12.88
N PHE A 139 1.19 -6.85 11.71
CA PHE A 139 1.01 -8.26 11.35
C PHE A 139 2.03 -8.67 10.29
N LEU A 140 2.49 -9.92 10.35
CA LEU A 140 3.53 -10.42 9.44
C LEU A 140 3.05 -11.65 8.65
N ASN A 141 3.69 -11.89 7.53
CA ASN A 141 3.62 -13.15 6.81
C ASN A 141 4.38 -14.26 7.55
N SER A 142 4.24 -15.50 7.10
CA SER A 142 4.95 -16.62 7.70
C SER A 142 6.48 -16.47 7.54
N ARG A 143 7.25 -17.06 8.47
CA ARG A 143 8.71 -17.12 8.35
C ARG A 143 9.15 -17.76 7.03
N PHE A 144 8.39 -18.73 6.54
CA PHE A 144 8.63 -19.38 5.27
C PHE A 144 8.50 -18.42 4.08
N PHE A 145 7.54 -17.51 4.12
CA PHE A 145 7.38 -16.46 3.10
C PHE A 145 8.63 -15.58 3.00
N TYR A 146 9.14 -15.12 4.13
CA TYR A 146 10.33 -14.28 4.15
C TYR A 146 11.59 -15.05 3.76
N TRP A 147 11.70 -16.32 4.17
CA TRP A 147 12.79 -17.19 3.74
C TRP A 147 12.80 -17.41 2.23
N LEU A 148 11.65 -17.65 1.61
CA LEU A 148 11.53 -17.70 0.15
C LEU A 148 12.00 -16.40 -0.52
N GLY A 149 11.71 -15.25 0.09
CA GLY A 149 12.16 -13.94 -0.38
C GLY A 149 13.68 -13.78 -0.38
N SER A 150 14.38 -14.46 0.52
CA SER A 150 15.84 -14.47 0.56
C SER A 150 16.48 -15.30 -0.56
N ILE A 151 15.70 -16.19 -1.21
CA ILE A 151 16.12 -16.99 -2.35
C ILE A 151 15.72 -16.29 -3.64
N SER A 152 14.42 -15.91 -3.78
CA SER A 152 13.90 -15.23 -4.95
C SER A 152 12.63 -14.46 -4.63
N TRP A 153 12.61 -13.16 -4.96
CA TRP A 153 11.42 -12.35 -4.80
C TRP A 153 10.24 -12.84 -5.66
N LYS A 154 10.51 -13.44 -6.84
CA LYS A 154 9.49 -14.00 -7.74
C LYS A 154 8.77 -15.20 -7.09
N ILE A 155 9.52 -16.13 -6.50
CA ILE A 155 8.96 -17.29 -5.80
C ILE A 155 8.15 -16.84 -4.58
N ARG A 156 8.65 -15.87 -3.83
CA ARG A 156 7.91 -15.27 -2.71
C ARG A 156 6.56 -14.69 -3.16
N THR A 157 6.55 -13.99 -4.29
CA THR A 157 5.32 -13.37 -4.83
C THR A 157 4.25 -14.40 -5.17
N LEU A 158 4.63 -15.56 -5.70
CA LEU A 158 3.70 -16.67 -5.97
C LEU A 158 3.04 -17.24 -4.69
N ARG A 159 3.66 -17.02 -3.53
CA ARG A 159 3.14 -17.48 -2.24
C ARG A 159 2.07 -16.54 -1.63
N ILE A 160 1.93 -15.30 -2.12
CA ILE A 160 1.00 -14.30 -1.56
C ILE A 160 -0.43 -14.84 -1.39
N PRO A 161 -1.05 -15.54 -2.37
CA PRO A 161 -2.39 -16.09 -2.18
C PRO A 161 -2.47 -17.09 -1.02
N ALA A 162 -1.46 -17.96 -0.88
CA ALA A 162 -1.43 -18.94 0.22
C ALA A 162 -1.26 -18.24 1.59
N GLU A 163 -0.47 -17.16 1.67
CA GLU A 163 -0.36 -16.36 2.90
C GLU A 163 -1.69 -15.70 3.27
N ALA A 164 -2.47 -15.24 2.28
CA ALA A 164 -3.81 -14.73 2.50
C ALA A 164 -4.74 -15.79 3.11
N PHE A 165 -4.76 -17.00 2.55
CA PHE A 165 -5.54 -18.12 3.10
C PHE A 165 -5.10 -18.52 4.51
N ASN A 166 -3.80 -18.51 4.80
CA ASN A 166 -3.24 -18.84 6.11
C ASN A 166 -3.67 -17.84 7.21
N LYS A 167 -4.15 -16.68 6.83
CA LYS A 167 -4.62 -15.63 7.75
C LYS A 167 -6.13 -15.70 8.00
N ARG A 168 -6.85 -16.57 7.33
CA ARG A 168 -8.29 -16.73 7.53
C ARG A 168 -8.60 -17.05 8.98
N GLY A 169 -9.48 -16.26 9.59
CA GLY A 169 -9.85 -16.40 11.00
C GLY A 169 -8.82 -15.87 11.99
N LYS A 170 -7.77 -15.19 11.53
CA LYS A 170 -6.81 -14.49 12.40
C LYS A 170 -7.15 -13.00 12.46
N THR A 171 -6.84 -12.40 13.59
CA THR A 171 -6.94 -10.95 13.78
C THR A 171 -5.68 -10.28 13.21
N VAL A 172 -5.85 -9.17 12.50
CA VAL A 172 -4.80 -8.26 12.07
C VAL A 172 -4.93 -6.99 12.91
N ASP A 173 -3.81 -6.53 13.45
CA ASP A 173 -3.70 -5.29 14.22
C ASP A 173 -3.02 -4.19 13.40
#